data_c2a44ed2487940814c1c6facdeb126d9
#
_entry.id   c2a44ed2487940814c1c6facdeb126d9
#
_cell.length_a   1.000
_cell.length_b   1.000
_cell.length_c   1.000
_cell.angle_alpha   90.00
_cell.angle_beta   90.00
_cell.angle_gamma   90.00
#
_symmetry.space_group_name_H-M   'P 1'
#
loop_
_entity.id
_entity.type
_entity.pdbx_description
1 polymer ?
#
loop_
_entity_poly.entity_id
_entity_poly.type
_entity_poly.pdbx_seq_one_letter_code
_entity_poly.pdbx_strand_id
1 'polypeptide(L)'
;MFTQCTKYGRCRFGLALALAGFCALPNLARAQAGADEGAAQYAEAGQRALAQGHYGQAQAAFEKLAKLDPGIAEIHATLAVIYFKQRQYSAAVHQIETAQRIKPGLPNLDSLMGLSLSELGRYAEALPKLEKGFKQTSDREVRRMCGLQLLRAYTNLGRDSDAVETSLQLNRLYPDDPEVLYHTGRIYGNYAYIIMERLHDKAAGSIWMLQAQGEANEAQKNYAAAITAFDHVLQMDPKRPGIHYRLGRIYLERYAEAQKPEDRESAMREFNAELAVDPSNGNAGYELANMQLDMGNLAKARSLYQSAIRLYPDFEEALVGLGRVDLEMHQPADAVTVLKRATQLKPDDEVAWYRLSMAQRAVGNRDGQAEALARFRKLHRVTPVTLRPSNAGDTVTPQKLDAEANP
;
A
#
# COMPACT_ATOMS: atom_id res chain seq x y z
N MET A 1 12.26 -20.04 12.46
CA MET A 1 10.92 -20.61 12.65
C MET A 1 10.09 -20.33 11.38
N PHE A 2 10.54 -20.85 10.24
CA PHE A 2 9.94 -20.62 8.92
C PHE A 2 9.83 -21.94 8.16
N THR A 3 8.87 -22.76 8.58
CA THR A 3 8.46 -23.95 7.82
C THR A 3 6.99 -24.18 8.14
N GLN A 4 6.10 -23.48 7.42
CA GLN A 4 4.73 -23.88 7.15
C GLN A 4 3.98 -22.72 6.45
N CYS A 5 4.09 -22.68 5.12
CA CYS A 5 3.10 -21.94 4.31
C CYS A 5 2.98 -22.58 2.92
N THR A 6 2.63 -23.85 2.90
CA THR A 6 2.22 -24.57 1.70
C THR A 6 0.78 -25.02 1.85
N LYS A 7 -0.17 -24.07 1.88
CA LYS A 7 -1.60 -24.37 1.72
C LYS A 7 -2.41 -23.08 1.70
N TYR A 8 -2.27 -22.24 0.67
CA TYR A 8 -3.38 -21.33 0.30
C TYR A 8 -3.12 -20.74 -1.09
N GLY A 9 -4.11 -20.92 -1.93
CA GLY A 9 -4.37 -20.03 -3.05
C GLY A 9 -3.93 -20.59 -4.40
N ARG A 10 -4.77 -21.43 -5.00
CA ARG A 10 -4.90 -21.47 -6.46
C ARG A 10 -5.28 -20.06 -6.91
N CYS A 11 -4.29 -19.18 -7.11
CA CYS A 11 -4.49 -18.02 -7.95
C CYS A 11 -4.84 -18.55 -9.34
N ARG A 12 -6.12 -18.50 -9.67
CA ARG A 12 -6.59 -18.61 -11.04
C ARG A 12 -6.03 -17.40 -11.77
N PHE A 13 -4.85 -17.57 -12.36
CA PHE A 13 -4.33 -16.65 -13.35
C PHE A 13 -5.33 -16.59 -14.50
N GLY A 14 -6.19 -15.60 -14.42
CA GLY A 14 -7.00 -15.16 -15.56
C GLY A 14 -6.10 -14.48 -16.57
N LEU A 15 -5.25 -15.25 -17.25
CA LEU A 15 -4.53 -14.77 -18.44
C LEU A 15 -5.55 -14.72 -19.58
N ALA A 16 -6.36 -13.66 -19.59
CA ALA A 16 -7.17 -13.33 -20.75
C ALA A 16 -6.24 -12.82 -21.86
N LEU A 17 -6.20 -13.56 -22.95
CA LEU A 17 -6.02 -13.17 -24.36
C LEU A 17 -5.05 -12.03 -24.78
N ALA A 18 -4.12 -11.57 -23.98
CA ALA A 18 -3.17 -10.52 -24.41
C ALA A 18 -2.03 -11.04 -25.32
N LEU A 19 -1.94 -12.34 -25.56
CA LEU A 19 -1.05 -12.91 -26.58
C LEU A 19 -1.74 -13.05 -27.95
N ALA A 20 -2.87 -12.41 -28.17
CA ALA A 20 -3.60 -12.43 -29.44
C ALA A 20 -2.80 -11.83 -30.63
N GLY A 21 -1.76 -11.05 -30.37
CA GLY A 21 -0.83 -10.57 -31.39
C GLY A 21 0.03 -11.66 -32.06
N PHE A 22 0.08 -12.86 -31.47
CA PHE A 22 0.80 -14.00 -32.05
C PHE A 22 -0.03 -14.81 -33.07
N CYS A 23 -1.33 -14.64 -33.11
CA CYS A 23 -2.23 -15.49 -33.89
C CYS A 23 -2.55 -14.96 -35.30
N ALA A 24 -1.99 -13.83 -35.71
CA ALA A 24 -2.11 -13.42 -37.11
C ALA A 24 -1.04 -14.14 -37.92
N LEU A 25 -1.35 -15.35 -38.40
CA LEU A 25 -0.62 -15.95 -39.52
C LEU A 25 -1.06 -15.20 -40.78
N PRO A 26 -0.28 -14.25 -41.31
CA PRO A 26 -0.60 -13.62 -42.57
C PRO A 26 -0.35 -14.62 -43.69
N ASN A 27 -1.41 -15.02 -44.34
CA ASN A 27 -1.37 -15.72 -45.62
C ASN A 27 -0.60 -17.07 -45.70
N LEU A 28 -1.06 -18.11 -45.00
CA LEU A 28 -0.79 -19.49 -45.41
C LEU A 28 -1.51 -19.89 -46.71
N ALA A 29 -2.08 -18.94 -47.44
CA ALA A 29 -2.92 -19.18 -48.62
C ALA A 29 -2.13 -19.23 -49.94
N ARG A 30 -0.79 -19.40 -49.90
CA ARG A 30 -0.01 -19.52 -51.16
C ARG A 30 1.18 -20.46 -51.05
N ALA A 31 0.92 -21.75 -50.98
CA ALA A 31 1.90 -22.76 -51.36
C ALA A 31 1.23 -24.05 -51.82
N GLN A 32 1.35 -24.33 -53.06
CA GLN A 32 1.24 -25.59 -53.84
C GLN A 32 0.09 -26.55 -53.55
N ALA A 33 -0.71 -26.75 -54.60
CA ALA A 33 -1.85 -27.66 -54.64
C ALA A 33 -1.47 -29.13 -54.37
N GLY A 34 -2.12 -29.73 -53.36
CA GLY A 34 -2.13 -31.18 -53.14
C GLY A 34 -1.64 -31.66 -51.76
N ALA A 35 -0.62 -31.04 -51.16
CA ALA A 35 -0.23 -31.30 -49.77
C ALA A 35 -0.92 -30.37 -48.77
N ASP A 36 -1.69 -29.44 -49.26
CA ASP A 36 -2.12 -28.19 -48.59
C ASP A 36 -3.44 -28.32 -47.81
N GLU A 37 -4.34 -29.26 -48.19
CA GLU A 37 -5.64 -29.37 -47.51
C GLU A 37 -5.50 -29.85 -46.05
N GLY A 38 -4.56 -30.74 -45.80
CA GLY A 38 -4.29 -31.26 -44.45
C GLY A 38 -3.63 -30.20 -43.54
N ALA A 39 -2.70 -29.43 -44.08
CA ALA A 39 -2.03 -28.37 -43.32
C ALA A 39 -3.00 -27.24 -42.96
N ALA A 40 -3.83 -26.82 -43.93
CA ALA A 40 -4.87 -25.82 -43.69
C ALA A 40 -5.90 -26.25 -42.63
N GLN A 41 -6.35 -27.53 -42.69
CA GLN A 41 -7.26 -28.10 -41.70
C GLN A 41 -6.67 -28.10 -40.29
N TYR A 42 -5.40 -28.51 -40.13
CA TYR A 42 -4.75 -28.49 -38.81
C TYR A 42 -4.51 -27.08 -38.30
N ALA A 43 -4.17 -26.11 -39.15
CA ALA A 43 -4.02 -24.72 -38.79
C ALA A 43 -5.34 -24.13 -38.28
N GLU A 44 -6.44 -24.35 -39.01
CA GLU A 44 -7.77 -23.86 -38.63
C GLU A 44 -8.27 -24.52 -37.34
N ALA A 45 -8.16 -25.86 -37.23
CA ALA A 45 -8.55 -26.57 -36.02
C ALA A 45 -7.74 -26.15 -34.81
N GLY A 46 -6.43 -25.96 -34.97
CA GLY A 46 -5.55 -25.50 -33.91
C GLY A 46 -5.88 -24.08 -33.45
N GLN A 47 -6.11 -23.16 -34.39
CA GLN A 47 -6.49 -21.77 -34.07
C GLN A 47 -7.87 -21.71 -33.38
N ARG A 48 -8.84 -22.45 -33.82
CA ARG A 48 -10.17 -22.55 -33.20
C ARG A 48 -10.07 -23.09 -31.78
N ALA A 49 -9.31 -24.17 -31.56
CA ALA A 49 -9.07 -24.74 -30.24
C ALA A 49 -8.33 -23.75 -29.31
N LEU A 50 -7.34 -23.02 -29.82
CA LEU A 50 -6.61 -22.02 -29.09
C LEU A 50 -7.52 -20.86 -28.65
N ALA A 51 -8.37 -20.35 -29.53
CA ALA A 51 -9.34 -19.32 -29.25
C ALA A 51 -10.36 -19.73 -28.16
N GLN A 52 -10.68 -21.02 -28.09
CA GLN A 52 -11.57 -21.61 -27.08
C GLN A 52 -10.85 -21.99 -25.77
N GLY A 53 -9.52 -21.82 -25.69
CA GLY A 53 -8.72 -22.23 -24.54
C GLY A 53 -8.51 -23.74 -24.41
N HIS A 54 -8.81 -24.50 -25.45
CA HIS A 54 -8.62 -25.94 -25.50
C HIS A 54 -7.16 -26.29 -25.86
N TYR A 55 -6.23 -25.94 -24.97
CA TYR A 55 -4.79 -26.03 -25.25
C TYR A 55 -4.28 -27.40 -25.64
N GLY A 56 -4.87 -28.52 -25.14
CA GLY A 56 -4.51 -29.88 -25.54
C GLY A 56 -4.87 -30.20 -26.99
N GLN A 57 -6.04 -29.76 -27.47
CA GLN A 57 -6.45 -29.90 -28.86
C GLN A 57 -5.62 -29.02 -29.80
N ALA A 58 -5.36 -27.77 -29.37
CA ALA A 58 -4.50 -26.85 -30.09
C ALA A 58 -3.08 -27.44 -30.24
N GLN A 59 -2.49 -27.94 -29.15
CA GLN A 59 -1.20 -28.63 -29.18
C GLN A 59 -1.17 -29.74 -30.22
N ALA A 60 -2.12 -30.72 -30.17
CA ALA A 60 -2.17 -31.83 -31.08
C ALA A 60 -2.27 -31.39 -32.55
N ALA A 61 -3.00 -30.34 -32.85
CA ALA A 61 -3.14 -29.81 -34.20
C ALA A 61 -1.83 -29.11 -34.67
N PHE A 62 -1.23 -28.24 -33.84
CA PHE A 62 0.00 -27.55 -34.21
C PHE A 62 1.22 -28.48 -34.24
N GLU A 63 1.28 -29.55 -33.44
CA GLU A 63 2.35 -30.57 -33.54
C GLU A 63 2.27 -31.33 -34.85
N LYS A 64 1.05 -31.66 -35.36
CA LYS A 64 0.89 -32.23 -36.68
C LYS A 64 1.31 -31.29 -37.79
N LEU A 65 0.94 -30.01 -37.64
CA LEU A 65 1.34 -28.98 -38.58
C LEU A 65 2.86 -28.78 -38.62
N ALA A 66 3.53 -28.78 -37.45
CA ALA A 66 4.99 -28.66 -37.35
C ALA A 66 5.72 -29.88 -37.97
N LYS A 67 5.09 -31.08 -38.00
CA LYS A 67 5.64 -32.23 -38.69
C LYS A 67 5.51 -32.13 -40.21
N LEU A 68 4.43 -31.51 -40.69
CA LEU A 68 4.21 -31.30 -42.13
C LEU A 68 5.14 -30.18 -42.64
N ASP A 69 5.30 -29.13 -41.87
CA ASP A 69 6.02 -27.93 -42.29
C ASP A 69 6.94 -27.43 -41.15
N PRO A 70 8.06 -28.14 -40.90
CA PRO A 70 8.98 -27.82 -39.79
C PRO A 70 9.78 -26.52 -39.98
N GLY A 71 9.73 -25.96 -41.18
CA GLY A 71 10.46 -24.73 -41.52
C GLY A 71 9.70 -23.42 -41.21
N ILE A 72 8.49 -23.50 -40.67
CA ILE A 72 7.68 -22.30 -40.40
C ILE A 72 7.85 -21.90 -38.94
N ALA A 73 8.57 -20.79 -38.70
CA ALA A 73 8.87 -20.30 -37.37
C ALA A 73 7.62 -19.95 -36.54
N GLU A 74 6.58 -19.43 -37.16
CA GLU A 74 5.31 -19.05 -36.55
C GLU A 74 4.55 -20.25 -35.95
N ILE A 75 4.70 -21.43 -36.49
CA ILE A 75 4.12 -22.66 -35.93
C ILE A 75 4.80 -23.01 -34.60
N HIS A 76 6.14 -22.96 -34.59
CA HIS A 76 6.93 -23.18 -33.37
C HIS A 76 6.66 -22.12 -32.31
N ALA A 77 6.55 -20.84 -32.73
CA ALA A 77 6.16 -19.76 -31.83
C ALA A 77 4.78 -19.99 -31.19
N THR A 78 3.81 -20.47 -31.97
CA THR A 78 2.47 -20.80 -31.47
C THR A 78 2.51 -21.97 -30.49
N LEU A 79 3.25 -23.05 -30.84
CA LEU A 79 3.47 -24.17 -29.92
C LEU A 79 4.12 -23.75 -28.62
N ALA A 80 5.08 -22.82 -28.66
CA ALA A 80 5.71 -22.28 -27.47
C ALA A 80 4.69 -21.60 -26.54
N VAL A 81 3.77 -20.78 -27.08
CA VAL A 81 2.67 -20.19 -26.34
C VAL A 81 1.76 -21.25 -25.72
N ILE A 82 1.39 -22.26 -26.48
CA ILE A 82 0.54 -23.35 -26.00
C ILE A 82 1.20 -24.11 -24.86
N TYR A 83 2.46 -24.50 -25.01
CA TYR A 83 3.22 -25.16 -23.95
C TYR A 83 3.37 -24.27 -22.69
N PHE A 84 3.63 -22.97 -22.88
CA PHE A 84 3.66 -22.05 -21.75
C PHE A 84 2.32 -22.01 -20.99
N LYS A 85 1.20 -21.93 -21.72
CA LYS A 85 -0.15 -21.95 -21.11
C LYS A 85 -0.44 -23.26 -20.36
N GLN A 86 0.11 -24.35 -20.81
CA GLN A 86 0.02 -25.67 -20.15
C GLN A 86 1.07 -25.85 -19.04
N ARG A 87 1.88 -24.84 -18.75
CA ARG A 87 3.00 -24.88 -17.78
C ARG A 87 4.10 -25.89 -18.16
N GLN A 88 4.20 -26.24 -19.42
CA GLN A 88 5.24 -27.11 -19.98
C GLN A 88 6.43 -26.25 -20.42
N TYR A 89 7.05 -25.55 -19.46
CA TYR A 89 8.02 -24.47 -19.72
C TYR A 89 9.27 -24.95 -20.47
N SER A 90 9.76 -26.16 -20.20
CA SER A 90 10.90 -26.74 -20.95
C SER A 90 10.57 -26.96 -22.43
N ALA A 91 9.37 -27.44 -22.73
CA ALA A 91 8.91 -27.59 -24.10
C ALA A 91 8.70 -26.23 -24.78
N ALA A 92 8.19 -25.23 -24.04
CA ALA A 92 8.07 -23.86 -24.54
C ALA A 92 9.45 -23.29 -24.93
N VAL A 93 10.47 -23.42 -24.06
CA VAL A 93 11.85 -22.98 -24.35
C VAL A 93 12.37 -23.63 -25.63
N HIS A 94 12.24 -24.95 -25.78
CA HIS A 94 12.69 -25.67 -26.96
C HIS A 94 12.00 -25.18 -28.26
N GLN A 95 10.71 -24.91 -28.21
CA GLN A 95 9.98 -24.38 -29.37
C GLN A 95 10.37 -22.92 -29.69
N ILE A 96 10.65 -22.11 -28.67
CA ILE A 96 11.16 -20.75 -28.89
C ILE A 96 12.54 -20.79 -29.58
N GLU A 97 13.46 -21.65 -29.10
CA GLU A 97 14.78 -21.82 -29.71
C GLU A 97 14.69 -22.24 -31.16
N THR A 98 13.77 -23.15 -31.45
CA THR A 98 13.51 -23.61 -32.84
C THR A 98 12.97 -22.46 -33.69
N ALA A 99 11.98 -21.71 -33.21
CA ALA A 99 11.42 -20.57 -33.93
C ALA A 99 12.48 -19.50 -34.22
N GLN A 100 13.31 -19.17 -33.21
CA GLN A 100 14.39 -18.17 -33.34
C GLN A 100 15.48 -18.60 -34.32
N ARG A 101 15.76 -19.90 -34.42
CA ARG A 101 16.73 -20.44 -35.39
C ARG A 101 16.23 -20.32 -36.84
N ILE A 102 14.94 -20.53 -37.03
CA ILE A 102 14.31 -20.44 -38.37
C ILE A 102 14.17 -18.97 -38.76
N LYS A 103 13.65 -18.14 -37.85
CA LYS A 103 13.39 -16.72 -38.12
C LYS A 103 13.75 -15.90 -36.89
N PRO A 104 14.95 -15.30 -36.84
CA PRO A 104 15.34 -14.38 -35.80
C PRO A 104 14.44 -13.13 -35.78
N GLY A 105 14.17 -12.61 -34.57
CA GLY A 105 13.48 -11.33 -34.40
C GLY A 105 11.96 -11.40 -34.45
N LEU A 106 11.35 -12.57 -34.33
CA LEU A 106 9.90 -12.67 -34.12
C LEU A 106 9.50 -11.93 -32.83
N PRO A 107 8.44 -11.10 -32.89
CA PRO A 107 8.05 -10.25 -31.75
C PRO A 107 7.65 -11.10 -30.53
N ASN A 108 7.94 -10.59 -29.36
CA ASN A 108 7.61 -11.17 -28.04
C ASN A 108 8.21 -12.55 -27.70
N LEU A 109 8.95 -13.21 -28.60
CA LEU A 109 9.60 -14.50 -28.29
C LEU A 109 10.64 -14.37 -27.19
N ASP A 110 11.40 -13.27 -27.15
CA ASP A 110 12.36 -13.01 -26.08
C ASP A 110 11.63 -12.87 -24.72
N SER A 111 10.50 -12.18 -24.70
CA SER A 111 9.69 -12.07 -23.47
C SER A 111 9.17 -13.44 -23.02
N LEU A 112 8.62 -14.23 -23.93
CA LEU A 112 8.12 -15.58 -23.64
C LEU A 112 9.25 -16.51 -23.19
N MET A 113 10.45 -16.38 -23.77
CA MET A 113 11.65 -17.11 -23.32
C MET A 113 11.99 -16.74 -21.88
N GLY A 114 12.07 -15.43 -21.58
CA GLY A 114 12.38 -14.94 -20.24
C GLY A 114 11.37 -15.42 -19.19
N LEU A 115 10.07 -15.35 -19.52
CA LEU A 115 8.99 -15.86 -18.67
C LEU A 115 9.14 -17.36 -18.43
N SER A 116 9.41 -18.16 -19.49
CA SER A 116 9.55 -19.61 -19.38
C SER A 116 10.80 -20.01 -18.57
N LEU A 117 11.92 -19.35 -18.78
CA LEU A 117 13.16 -19.56 -18.00
C LEU A 117 12.98 -19.23 -16.52
N SER A 118 12.26 -18.14 -16.22
CA SER A 118 11.97 -17.75 -14.84
C SER A 118 11.10 -18.80 -14.12
N GLU A 119 10.10 -19.35 -14.80
CA GLU A 119 9.27 -20.43 -14.25
C GLU A 119 10.07 -21.73 -14.02
N LEU A 120 11.13 -21.97 -14.80
CA LEU A 120 12.08 -23.07 -14.59
C LEU A 120 13.13 -22.79 -13.50
N GLY A 121 13.11 -21.61 -12.88
CA GLY A 121 14.12 -21.20 -11.90
C GLY A 121 15.48 -20.81 -12.49
N ARG A 122 15.57 -20.70 -13.82
CA ARG A 122 16.81 -20.29 -14.57
C ARG A 122 16.92 -18.78 -14.61
N TYR A 123 16.95 -18.15 -13.42
CA TYR A 123 16.80 -16.69 -13.26
C TYR A 123 17.91 -15.88 -13.95
N ALA A 124 19.16 -16.34 -13.87
CA ALA A 124 20.28 -15.63 -14.50
C ALA A 124 20.12 -15.55 -16.03
N GLU A 125 19.60 -16.60 -16.66
CA GLU A 125 19.34 -16.62 -18.10
C GLU A 125 18.06 -15.87 -18.49
N ALA A 126 17.08 -15.82 -17.58
CA ALA A 126 15.81 -15.12 -17.77
C ALA A 126 16.00 -13.58 -17.77
N LEU A 127 16.88 -13.06 -16.90
CA LEU A 127 17.03 -11.63 -16.64
C LEU A 127 17.14 -10.77 -17.90
N PRO A 128 18.12 -10.97 -18.81
CA PRO A 128 18.30 -10.07 -19.96
C PRO A 128 17.08 -10.05 -20.87
N LYS A 129 16.34 -11.16 -20.94
CA LYS A 129 15.13 -11.31 -21.76
C LYS A 129 13.92 -10.64 -21.09
N LEU A 130 13.80 -10.79 -19.80
CA LEU A 130 12.75 -10.13 -19.01
C LEU A 130 12.94 -8.62 -18.98
N GLU A 131 14.18 -8.13 -18.79
CA GLU A 131 14.50 -6.71 -18.83
C GLU A 131 14.16 -6.10 -20.18
N LYS A 132 14.51 -6.79 -21.27
CA LYS A 132 14.14 -6.36 -22.62
C LYS A 132 12.62 -6.31 -22.79
N GLY A 133 11.92 -7.37 -22.36
CA GLY A 133 10.46 -7.42 -22.41
C GLY A 133 9.80 -6.32 -21.59
N PHE A 134 10.28 -6.07 -20.38
CA PHE A 134 9.75 -5.01 -19.52
C PHE A 134 9.96 -3.60 -20.10
N LYS A 135 11.10 -3.33 -20.71
CA LYS A 135 11.44 -2.01 -21.26
C LYS A 135 10.85 -1.74 -22.65
N GLN A 136 10.81 -2.74 -23.52
CA GLN A 136 10.62 -2.52 -24.97
C GLN A 136 9.26 -2.99 -25.50
N THR A 137 8.53 -3.90 -24.82
CA THR A 137 7.26 -4.37 -25.35
C THR A 137 6.18 -3.27 -25.27
N SER A 138 5.39 -3.15 -26.34
CA SER A 138 4.19 -2.33 -26.37
C SER A 138 2.98 -3.01 -25.70
N ASP A 139 3.01 -4.34 -25.58
CA ASP A 139 1.96 -5.11 -24.94
C ASP A 139 2.00 -4.89 -23.41
N ARG A 140 0.96 -4.25 -22.91
CA ARG A 140 0.87 -3.86 -21.49
C ARG A 140 0.88 -5.07 -20.55
N GLU A 141 0.24 -6.17 -20.95
CA GLU A 141 0.17 -7.38 -20.11
C GLU A 141 1.49 -8.14 -20.12
N VAL A 142 2.13 -8.28 -21.29
CA VAL A 142 3.47 -8.89 -21.38
C VAL A 142 4.49 -8.08 -20.58
N ARG A 143 4.41 -6.75 -20.64
CA ARG A 143 5.25 -5.85 -19.83
C ARG A 143 5.06 -6.12 -18.34
N ARG A 144 3.80 -6.17 -17.90
CA ARG A 144 3.44 -6.46 -16.51
C ARG A 144 3.99 -7.80 -16.05
N MET A 145 3.79 -8.86 -16.84
CA MET A 145 4.30 -10.19 -16.53
C MET A 145 5.84 -10.22 -16.44
N CYS A 146 6.54 -9.59 -17.40
CA CYS A 146 7.99 -9.49 -17.36
C CYS A 146 8.46 -8.76 -16.08
N GLY A 147 7.82 -7.66 -15.71
CA GLY A 147 8.13 -6.92 -14.50
C GLY A 147 7.95 -7.74 -13.22
N LEU A 148 6.83 -8.46 -13.07
CA LEU A 148 6.59 -9.35 -11.93
C LEU A 148 7.62 -10.49 -11.86
N GLN A 149 7.99 -11.07 -13.00
CA GLN A 149 9.02 -12.11 -13.03
C GLN A 149 10.43 -11.54 -12.79
N LEU A 150 10.70 -10.27 -13.13
CA LEU A 150 11.94 -9.59 -12.73
C LEU A 150 12.06 -9.47 -11.22
N LEU A 151 10.98 -9.09 -10.51
CA LEU A 151 11.00 -9.04 -9.05
C LEU A 151 11.41 -10.38 -8.45
N ARG A 152 10.83 -11.47 -8.99
CA ARG A 152 11.15 -12.84 -8.57
C ARG A 152 12.61 -13.21 -8.89
N ALA A 153 13.07 -12.91 -10.08
CA ALA A 153 14.44 -13.22 -10.52
C ALA A 153 15.48 -12.45 -9.70
N TYR A 154 15.31 -11.15 -9.51
CA TYR A 154 16.21 -10.33 -8.73
C TYR A 154 16.28 -10.78 -7.26
N THR A 155 15.13 -11.05 -6.62
CA THR A 155 15.08 -11.56 -5.25
C THR A 155 15.83 -12.89 -5.10
N ASN A 156 15.62 -13.83 -6.04
CA ASN A 156 16.30 -15.13 -5.97
C ASN A 156 17.81 -15.05 -6.26
N LEU A 157 18.27 -14.00 -6.93
CA LEU A 157 19.68 -13.75 -7.21
C LEU A 157 20.34 -12.82 -6.18
N GLY A 158 19.64 -12.40 -5.12
CA GLY A 158 20.14 -11.48 -4.11
C GLY A 158 20.38 -10.06 -4.63
N ARG A 159 19.73 -9.68 -5.74
CA ARG A 159 19.79 -8.35 -6.34
C ARG A 159 18.67 -7.45 -5.82
N ASP A 160 18.62 -7.27 -4.50
CA ASP A 160 17.51 -6.62 -3.80
C ASP A 160 17.28 -5.18 -4.24
N SER A 161 18.35 -4.41 -4.52
CA SER A 161 18.23 -3.03 -5.03
C SER A 161 17.51 -2.96 -6.37
N ASP A 162 17.84 -3.91 -7.29
CA ASP A 162 17.19 -3.98 -8.61
C ASP A 162 15.72 -4.39 -8.48
N ALA A 163 15.41 -5.26 -7.52
CA ALA A 163 14.03 -5.63 -7.20
C ALA A 163 13.22 -4.42 -6.71
N VAL A 164 13.79 -3.58 -5.83
CA VAL A 164 13.17 -2.34 -5.35
C VAL A 164 12.93 -1.37 -6.49
N GLU A 165 13.93 -1.11 -7.35
CA GLU A 165 13.79 -0.20 -8.47
C GLU A 165 12.72 -0.67 -9.45
N THR A 166 12.73 -1.96 -9.80
CA THR A 166 11.71 -2.56 -10.67
C THR A 166 10.31 -2.48 -10.05
N SER A 167 10.18 -2.67 -8.74
CA SER A 167 8.89 -2.58 -8.05
C SER A 167 8.33 -1.15 -8.06
N LEU A 168 9.19 -0.14 -7.93
CA LEU A 168 8.81 1.27 -8.08
C LEU A 168 8.28 1.57 -9.48
N GLN A 169 8.96 1.06 -10.52
CA GLN A 169 8.53 1.24 -11.91
C GLN A 169 7.20 0.53 -12.17
N LEU A 170 7.03 -0.71 -11.70
CA LEU A 170 5.79 -1.47 -11.81
C LEU A 170 4.62 -0.72 -11.16
N ASN A 171 4.82 -0.24 -9.93
CA ASN A 171 3.78 0.47 -9.19
C ASN A 171 3.34 1.77 -9.90
N ARG A 172 4.27 2.48 -10.57
CA ARG A 172 3.92 3.66 -11.39
C ARG A 172 3.12 3.29 -12.63
N LEU A 173 3.42 2.15 -13.27
CA LEU A 173 2.74 1.70 -14.49
C LEU A 173 1.38 1.03 -14.21
N TYR A 174 1.24 0.41 -13.03
CA TYR A 174 0.07 -0.39 -12.63
C TYR A 174 -0.32 -0.08 -11.16
N PRO A 175 -0.70 1.18 -10.84
CA PRO A 175 -0.87 1.64 -9.45
C PRO A 175 -1.99 0.93 -8.69
N ASP A 176 -3.02 0.45 -9.41
CA ASP A 176 -4.20 -0.18 -8.82
C ASP A 176 -4.22 -1.71 -9.02
N ASP A 177 -3.13 -2.29 -9.53
CA ASP A 177 -3.05 -3.73 -9.73
C ASP A 177 -2.76 -4.45 -8.40
N PRO A 178 -3.66 -5.33 -7.91
CA PRO A 178 -3.50 -5.96 -6.60
C PRO A 178 -2.25 -6.86 -6.50
N GLU A 179 -1.85 -7.52 -7.61
CA GLU A 179 -0.67 -8.38 -7.63
C GLU A 179 0.61 -7.55 -7.58
N VAL A 180 0.64 -6.43 -8.32
CA VAL A 180 1.76 -5.48 -8.27
C VAL A 180 1.87 -4.86 -6.88
N LEU A 181 0.77 -4.40 -6.28
CA LEU A 181 0.75 -3.85 -4.93
C LEU A 181 1.24 -4.86 -3.89
N TYR A 182 0.77 -6.11 -3.97
CA TYR A 182 1.19 -7.18 -3.06
C TYR A 182 2.70 -7.47 -3.15
N HIS A 183 3.21 -7.65 -4.37
CA HIS A 183 4.64 -7.93 -4.56
C HIS A 183 5.51 -6.73 -4.19
N THR A 184 5.09 -5.50 -4.52
CA THR A 184 5.77 -4.26 -4.14
C THR A 184 5.88 -4.15 -2.61
N GLY A 185 4.78 -4.36 -1.89
CA GLY A 185 4.79 -4.32 -0.42
C GLY A 185 5.74 -5.36 0.18
N ARG A 186 5.79 -6.57 -0.37
CA ARG A 186 6.74 -7.61 0.07
C ARG A 186 8.19 -7.24 -0.19
N ILE A 187 8.50 -6.69 -1.36
CA ILE A 187 9.87 -6.28 -1.72
C ILE A 187 10.34 -5.17 -0.75
N TYR A 188 9.50 -4.17 -0.50
CA TYR A 188 9.86 -3.07 0.41
C TYR A 188 10.06 -3.56 1.84
N GLY A 189 9.16 -4.42 2.35
CA GLY A 189 9.31 -4.98 3.69
C GLY A 189 10.58 -5.81 3.85
N ASN A 190 10.89 -6.66 2.88
CA ASN A 190 12.12 -7.45 2.88
C ASN A 190 13.38 -6.57 2.80
N TYR A 191 13.38 -5.58 1.93
CA TYR A 191 14.52 -4.67 1.78
C TYR A 191 14.73 -3.80 3.02
N ALA A 192 13.64 -3.31 3.63
CA ALA A 192 13.73 -2.58 4.89
C ALA A 192 14.38 -3.44 6.00
N TYR A 193 13.98 -4.73 6.10
CA TYR A 193 14.58 -5.66 7.04
C TYR A 193 16.10 -5.82 6.80
N ILE A 194 16.52 -6.07 5.55
CA ILE A 194 17.93 -6.21 5.18
C ILE A 194 18.73 -4.94 5.54
N ILE A 195 18.17 -3.76 5.32
CA ILE A 195 18.83 -2.50 5.66
C ILE A 195 18.97 -2.34 7.18
N MET A 196 17.95 -2.74 7.96
CA MET A 196 18.02 -2.71 9.43
C MET A 196 19.03 -3.71 9.99
N GLU A 197 19.14 -4.92 9.42
CA GLU A 197 20.22 -5.85 9.76
C GLU A 197 21.60 -5.24 9.50
N ARG A 198 21.79 -4.63 8.32
CA ARG A 198 23.06 -3.95 7.99
C ARG A 198 23.36 -2.81 8.96
N LEU A 199 22.35 -2.04 9.37
CA LEU A 199 22.52 -0.99 10.37
C LEU A 199 22.95 -1.60 11.71
N HIS A 200 22.33 -2.70 12.13
CA HIS A 200 22.70 -3.43 13.35
C HIS A 200 24.14 -3.91 13.28
N ASP A 201 24.54 -4.57 12.20
CA ASP A 201 25.89 -5.16 12.05
C ASP A 201 26.99 -4.09 11.99
N LYS A 202 26.72 -2.95 11.37
CA LYS A 202 27.70 -1.89 11.14
C LYS A 202 27.77 -0.85 12.26
N ALA A 203 26.66 -0.63 12.95
CA ALA A 203 26.51 0.48 13.88
C ALA A 203 25.51 0.20 15.02
N ALA A 204 25.62 -0.97 15.68
CA ALA A 204 24.71 -1.43 16.74
C ALA A 204 24.53 -0.41 17.88
N GLY A 205 25.58 0.32 18.26
CA GLY A 205 25.53 1.36 19.29
C GLY A 205 25.25 2.76 18.78
N SER A 206 24.89 2.93 17.51
CA SER A 206 24.61 4.25 16.97
C SER A 206 23.26 4.78 17.44
N ILE A 207 23.16 6.11 17.49
CA ILE A 207 21.91 6.80 17.79
C ILE A 207 20.77 6.39 16.84
N TRP A 208 21.09 6.04 15.59
CA TRP A 208 20.13 5.57 14.59
C TRP A 208 19.59 4.19 14.91
N MET A 209 20.47 3.27 15.38
CA MET A 209 20.05 1.93 15.77
C MET A 209 19.21 1.97 17.04
N LEU A 210 19.61 2.76 18.04
CA LEU A 210 18.85 2.98 19.27
C LEU A 210 17.47 3.57 18.98
N GLN A 211 17.39 4.55 18.09
CA GLN A 211 16.10 5.10 17.67
C GLN A 211 15.23 4.03 16.97
N ALA A 212 15.79 3.27 16.03
CA ALA A 212 15.07 2.19 15.36
C ALA A 212 14.57 1.10 16.34
N GLN A 213 15.36 0.77 17.35
CA GLN A 213 14.96 -0.15 18.44
C GLN A 213 13.81 0.43 19.26
N GLY A 214 13.88 1.71 19.60
CA GLY A 214 12.81 2.42 20.29
C GLY A 214 11.51 2.37 19.50
N GLU A 215 11.56 2.70 18.21
CA GLU A 215 10.41 2.68 17.30
C GLU A 215 9.81 1.28 17.13
N ALA A 216 10.66 0.26 16.99
CA ALA A 216 10.22 -1.13 16.90
C ALA A 216 9.53 -1.62 18.17
N ASN A 217 10.07 -1.28 19.36
CA ASN A 217 9.47 -1.61 20.64
C ASN A 217 8.16 -0.83 20.88
N GLU A 218 8.08 0.44 20.50
CA GLU A 218 6.86 1.24 20.54
C GLU A 218 5.74 0.57 19.71
N ALA A 219 6.04 0.18 18.48
CA ALA A 219 5.09 -0.50 17.59
C ALA A 219 4.59 -1.85 18.14
N GLN A 220 5.41 -2.52 18.92
CA GLN A 220 5.07 -3.79 19.61
C GLN A 220 4.43 -3.57 20.98
N LYS A 221 4.20 -2.32 21.40
CA LYS A 221 3.72 -1.93 22.72
C LYS A 221 4.62 -2.38 23.87
N ASN A 222 5.89 -2.65 23.59
CA ASN A 222 6.90 -2.93 24.60
C ASN A 222 7.45 -1.60 25.14
N TYR A 223 6.59 -0.88 25.86
CA TYR A 223 6.85 0.49 26.28
C TYR A 223 8.10 0.65 27.15
N ALA A 224 8.38 -0.31 28.04
CA ALA A 224 9.57 -0.24 28.88
C ALA A 224 10.87 -0.25 28.07
N ALA A 225 10.97 -1.14 27.10
CA ALA A 225 12.14 -1.22 26.23
C ALA A 225 12.22 -0.01 25.26
N ALA A 226 11.06 0.49 24.77
CA ALA A 226 11.03 1.69 23.96
C ALA A 226 11.54 2.93 24.71
N ILE A 227 11.08 3.16 25.95
CA ILE A 227 11.53 4.26 26.80
C ILE A 227 13.04 4.15 27.01
N THR A 228 13.56 2.96 27.40
CA THR A 228 15.00 2.77 27.61
C THR A 228 15.80 3.12 26.35
N ALA A 229 15.35 2.72 25.19
CA ALA A 229 16.05 2.99 23.93
C ALA A 229 16.03 4.51 23.59
N PHE A 230 14.89 5.16 23.75
CA PHE A 230 14.78 6.62 23.52
C PHE A 230 15.53 7.45 24.54
N ASP A 231 15.59 7.02 25.82
CA ASP A 231 16.42 7.65 26.84
C ASP A 231 17.91 7.58 26.46
N HIS A 232 18.39 6.46 25.93
CA HIS A 232 19.76 6.36 25.42
C HIS A 232 19.98 7.31 24.20
N VAL A 233 18.98 7.45 23.31
CA VAL A 233 19.06 8.45 22.23
C VAL A 233 19.25 9.85 22.81
N LEU A 234 18.44 10.24 23.81
CA LEU A 234 18.54 11.55 24.45
C LEU A 234 19.82 11.76 25.29
N GLN A 235 20.42 10.70 25.81
CA GLN A 235 21.76 10.77 26.44
C GLN A 235 22.82 11.12 25.42
N MET A 236 22.71 10.64 24.17
CA MET A 236 23.67 10.93 23.11
C MET A 236 23.40 12.29 22.42
N ASP A 237 22.13 12.63 22.24
CA ASP A 237 21.68 13.88 21.62
C ASP A 237 20.43 14.41 22.36
N PRO A 238 20.62 15.24 23.41
CA PRO A 238 19.52 15.79 24.20
C PRO A 238 18.56 16.69 23.45
N LYS A 239 18.94 17.16 22.27
CA LYS A 239 18.12 18.04 21.42
C LYS A 239 17.60 17.36 20.17
N ARG A 240 17.58 16.03 20.13
CA ARG A 240 17.08 15.30 18.98
C ARG A 240 15.57 15.46 18.83
N PRO A 241 15.10 16.11 17.74
CA PRO A 241 13.67 16.37 17.57
C PRO A 241 12.86 15.09 17.44
N GLY A 242 11.64 15.07 17.95
CA GLY A 242 10.68 13.98 17.82
C GLY A 242 10.83 12.88 18.88
N ILE A 243 11.94 12.78 19.61
CA ILE A 243 12.14 11.74 20.62
C ILE A 243 11.30 12.01 21.87
N HIS A 244 11.31 13.23 22.38
CA HIS A 244 10.44 13.63 23.46
C HIS A 244 8.96 13.48 23.12
N TYR A 245 8.56 13.78 21.88
CA TYR A 245 7.18 13.54 21.40
C TYR A 245 6.81 12.04 21.46
N ARG A 246 7.69 11.15 21.03
CA ARG A 246 7.46 9.69 21.10
C ARG A 246 7.34 9.21 22.55
N LEU A 247 8.22 9.65 23.43
CA LEU A 247 8.13 9.36 24.87
C LEU A 247 6.81 9.85 25.47
N GLY A 248 6.41 11.08 25.15
CA GLY A 248 5.13 11.63 25.56
C GLY A 248 3.94 10.77 25.14
N ARG A 249 3.92 10.32 23.90
CA ARG A 249 2.90 9.40 23.38
C ARG A 249 2.89 8.06 24.11
N ILE A 250 4.06 7.45 24.34
CA ILE A 250 4.17 6.18 25.08
C ILE A 250 3.58 6.35 26.48
N TYR A 251 3.91 7.42 27.18
CA TYR A 251 3.36 7.69 28.51
C TYR A 251 1.85 7.94 28.48
N LEU A 252 1.30 8.59 27.44
CA LEU A 252 -0.15 8.72 27.26
C LEU A 252 -0.84 7.37 27.05
N GLU A 253 -0.27 6.49 26.23
CA GLU A 253 -0.83 5.16 26.02
C GLU A 253 -0.81 4.31 27.30
N ARG A 254 0.29 4.37 28.05
CA ARG A 254 0.36 3.72 29.38
C ARG A 254 -0.66 4.30 30.36
N TYR A 255 -0.86 5.61 30.32
CA TYR A 255 -1.89 6.26 31.15
C TYR A 255 -3.28 5.79 30.75
N ALA A 256 -3.57 5.68 29.46
CA ALA A 256 -4.85 5.17 28.96
C ALA A 256 -5.13 3.73 29.43
N GLU A 257 -4.11 2.88 29.46
CA GLU A 257 -4.22 1.49 29.88
C GLU A 257 -4.32 1.31 31.42
N ALA A 258 -3.50 2.02 32.17
CA ALA A 258 -3.31 1.78 33.60
C ALA A 258 -3.85 2.91 34.52
N GLN A 259 -4.23 4.05 33.97
CA GLN A 259 -4.73 5.26 34.66
C GLN A 259 -3.81 5.76 35.79
N LYS A 260 -2.49 5.55 35.64
CA LYS A 260 -1.49 5.98 36.63
C LYS A 260 -1.19 7.47 36.44
N PRO A 261 -1.40 8.32 37.46
CA PRO A 261 -1.16 9.77 37.35
C PRO A 261 0.27 10.10 36.95
N GLU A 262 1.25 9.31 37.36
CA GLU A 262 2.68 9.51 37.07
C GLU A 262 2.98 9.43 35.55
N ASP A 263 2.27 8.56 34.83
CA ASP A 263 2.41 8.44 33.38
C ASP A 263 1.84 9.69 32.67
N ARG A 264 0.73 10.24 33.17
CA ARG A 264 0.19 11.50 32.64
C ARG A 264 1.13 12.69 32.88
N GLU A 265 1.71 12.80 34.06
CA GLU A 265 2.70 13.83 34.38
C GLU A 265 3.95 13.68 33.51
N SER A 266 4.40 12.43 33.28
CA SER A 266 5.53 12.14 32.41
C SER A 266 5.23 12.56 30.97
N ALA A 267 4.06 12.22 30.44
CA ALA A 267 3.64 12.66 29.10
C ALA A 267 3.68 14.19 28.95
N MET A 268 3.15 14.92 29.95
CA MET A 268 3.18 16.38 29.92
C MET A 268 4.61 16.94 29.95
N ARG A 269 5.51 16.34 30.73
CA ARG A 269 6.93 16.78 30.76
C ARG A 269 7.57 16.58 29.39
N GLU A 270 7.36 15.41 28.80
CA GLU A 270 7.95 15.07 27.53
C GLU A 270 7.43 15.95 26.38
N PHE A 271 6.12 16.21 26.30
CA PHE A 271 5.59 17.14 25.27
C PHE A 271 6.08 18.58 25.46
N ASN A 272 6.25 19.05 26.69
CA ASN A 272 6.85 20.35 26.93
C ASN A 272 8.34 20.37 26.53
N ALA A 273 9.08 19.29 26.78
CA ALA A 273 10.47 19.15 26.36
C ALA A 273 10.57 19.15 24.82
N GLU A 274 9.68 18.44 24.14
CA GLU A 274 9.63 18.47 22.67
C GLU A 274 9.41 19.89 22.14
N LEU A 275 8.45 20.63 22.69
CA LEU A 275 8.20 22.01 22.26
C LEU A 275 9.34 22.97 22.60
N ALA A 276 10.20 22.65 23.58
CA ALA A 276 11.41 23.40 23.87
C ALA A 276 12.53 23.12 22.86
N VAL A 277 12.58 21.88 22.31
CA VAL A 277 13.54 21.45 21.28
C VAL A 277 13.05 21.84 19.89
N ASP A 278 11.80 21.55 19.60
CA ASP A 278 11.14 21.85 18.32
C ASP A 278 9.78 22.54 18.55
N PRO A 279 9.78 23.89 18.62
CA PRO A 279 8.55 24.68 18.75
C PRO A 279 7.57 24.50 17.58
N SER A 280 8.02 23.91 16.46
CA SER A 280 7.20 23.68 15.28
C SER A 280 6.49 22.31 15.31
N ASN A 281 6.71 21.49 16.33
CA ASN A 281 6.01 20.23 16.49
C ASN A 281 4.53 20.44 16.89
N GLY A 282 3.68 20.66 15.88
CA GLY A 282 2.24 20.89 16.11
C GLY A 282 1.52 19.73 16.78
N ASN A 283 2.00 18.48 16.57
CA ASN A 283 1.43 17.31 17.21
C ASN A 283 1.69 17.33 18.74
N ALA A 284 2.91 17.68 19.17
CA ALA A 284 3.21 17.81 20.58
C ALA A 284 2.36 18.92 21.24
N GLY A 285 2.18 20.04 20.53
CA GLY A 285 1.30 21.13 20.95
C GLY A 285 -0.17 20.69 21.07
N TYR A 286 -0.65 19.92 20.12
CA TYR A 286 -2.01 19.36 20.12
C TYR A 286 -2.24 18.41 21.29
N GLU A 287 -1.34 17.45 21.51
CA GLU A 287 -1.48 16.51 22.64
C GLU A 287 -1.42 17.22 23.99
N LEU A 288 -0.52 18.18 24.14
CA LEU A 288 -0.45 19.00 25.35
C LEU A 288 -1.74 19.84 25.54
N ALA A 289 -2.34 20.35 24.44
CA ALA A 289 -3.60 21.07 24.48
C ALA A 289 -4.75 20.18 24.98
N ASN A 290 -4.84 18.94 24.47
CA ASN A 290 -5.81 17.96 24.94
C ASN A 290 -5.67 17.71 26.44
N MET A 291 -4.44 17.50 26.91
CA MET A 291 -4.18 17.26 28.34
C MET A 291 -4.55 18.48 29.21
N GLN A 292 -4.29 19.71 28.74
CA GLN A 292 -4.67 20.92 29.44
C GLN A 292 -6.19 21.11 29.48
N LEU A 293 -6.88 20.76 28.39
CA LEU A 293 -8.33 20.78 28.31
C LEU A 293 -8.97 19.80 29.33
N ASP A 294 -8.48 18.57 29.38
CA ASP A 294 -8.97 17.55 30.33
C ASP A 294 -8.72 17.92 31.80
N MET A 295 -7.72 18.79 32.05
CA MET A 295 -7.46 19.38 33.37
C MET A 295 -8.30 20.64 33.66
N GLY A 296 -9.15 21.09 32.72
CA GLY A 296 -9.92 22.31 32.82
C GLY A 296 -9.11 23.61 32.64
N ASN A 297 -7.88 23.54 32.20
CA ASN A 297 -7.01 24.69 31.93
C ASN A 297 -7.30 25.30 30.55
N LEU A 298 -8.54 25.77 30.36
CA LEU A 298 -9.10 26.18 29.06
C LEU A 298 -8.25 27.22 28.33
N ALA A 299 -7.77 28.27 29.05
CA ALA A 299 -6.95 29.32 28.43
C ALA A 299 -5.64 28.78 27.85
N LYS A 300 -4.98 27.85 28.55
CA LYS A 300 -3.75 27.22 28.08
C LYS A 300 -4.00 26.26 26.90
N ALA A 301 -5.05 25.47 27.01
CA ALA A 301 -5.49 24.59 25.91
C ALA A 301 -5.78 25.38 24.64
N ARG A 302 -6.55 26.48 24.75
CA ARG A 302 -6.84 27.39 23.63
C ARG A 302 -5.58 27.93 22.97
N SER A 303 -4.64 28.43 23.74
CA SER A 303 -3.36 28.97 23.23
C SER A 303 -2.56 27.91 22.47
N LEU A 304 -2.50 26.66 22.97
CA LEU A 304 -1.76 25.57 22.36
C LEU A 304 -2.42 25.12 21.05
N TYR A 305 -3.76 24.97 21.01
CA TYR A 305 -4.47 24.65 19.76
C TYR A 305 -4.28 25.75 18.72
N GLN A 306 -4.39 27.03 19.11
CA GLN A 306 -4.15 28.16 18.21
C GLN A 306 -2.72 28.14 17.66
N SER A 307 -1.74 27.73 18.46
CA SER A 307 -0.35 27.60 18.00
C SER A 307 -0.20 26.47 17.00
N ALA A 308 -0.79 25.29 17.26
CA ALA A 308 -0.79 24.17 16.33
C ALA A 308 -1.46 24.53 15.00
N ILE A 309 -2.60 25.23 15.02
CA ILE A 309 -3.32 25.68 13.82
C ILE A 309 -2.54 26.74 13.03
N ARG A 310 -1.79 27.62 13.70
CA ARG A 310 -0.91 28.58 13.01
C ARG A 310 0.21 27.88 12.22
N LEU A 311 0.77 26.81 12.78
CA LEU A 311 1.81 26.00 12.13
C LEU A 311 1.24 25.13 11.01
N TYR A 312 0.11 24.50 11.28
CA TYR A 312 -0.59 23.58 10.37
C TYR A 312 -2.04 24.03 10.22
N PRO A 313 -2.33 24.93 9.27
CA PRO A 313 -3.65 25.49 9.09
C PRO A 313 -4.76 24.47 8.81
N ASP A 314 -4.44 23.32 8.25
CA ASP A 314 -5.36 22.24 7.90
C ASP A 314 -5.37 21.10 8.95
N PHE A 315 -4.89 21.37 10.16
CA PHE A 315 -4.92 20.43 11.27
C PHE A 315 -6.35 20.35 11.83
N GLU A 316 -7.15 19.49 11.24
CA GLU A 316 -8.58 19.36 11.50
C GLU A 316 -8.86 19.03 12.96
N GLU A 317 -8.14 18.08 13.57
CA GLU A 317 -8.33 17.66 14.94
C GLU A 317 -8.04 18.81 15.94
N ALA A 318 -7.07 19.68 15.64
CA ALA A 318 -6.80 20.85 16.45
C ALA A 318 -7.90 21.91 16.33
N LEU A 319 -8.53 22.05 15.13
CA LEU A 319 -9.71 22.93 14.94
C LEU A 319 -10.91 22.42 15.74
N VAL A 320 -11.15 21.12 15.76
CA VAL A 320 -12.22 20.49 16.54
C VAL A 320 -11.97 20.68 18.05
N GLY A 321 -10.72 20.49 18.50
CA GLY A 321 -10.29 20.73 19.88
C GLY A 321 -10.49 22.18 20.29
N LEU A 322 -10.06 23.12 19.45
CA LEU A 322 -10.24 24.57 19.68
C LEU A 322 -11.73 24.94 19.78
N GLY A 323 -12.55 24.38 18.87
CA GLY A 323 -14.00 24.61 18.91
C GLY A 323 -14.66 24.09 20.20
N ARG A 324 -14.16 22.98 20.76
CA ARG A 324 -14.58 22.48 22.08
C ARG A 324 -14.21 23.48 23.18
N VAL A 325 -12.96 23.92 23.22
CA VAL A 325 -12.50 24.89 24.20
C VAL A 325 -13.28 26.20 24.13
N ASP A 326 -13.53 26.73 22.93
CA ASP A 326 -14.30 27.97 22.73
C ASP A 326 -15.75 27.80 23.22
N LEU A 327 -16.38 26.64 23.04
CA LEU A 327 -17.70 26.35 23.63
C LEU A 327 -17.66 26.34 25.16
N GLU A 328 -16.67 25.66 25.76
CA GLU A 328 -16.51 25.60 27.23
C GLU A 328 -16.16 26.97 27.84
N MET A 329 -15.49 27.85 27.08
CA MET A 329 -15.22 29.24 27.43
C MET A 329 -16.39 30.21 27.16
N HIS A 330 -17.54 29.71 26.74
CA HIS A 330 -18.71 30.52 26.35
C HIS A 330 -18.43 31.50 25.20
N GLN A 331 -17.60 31.07 24.24
CA GLN A 331 -17.26 31.84 23.03
C GLN A 331 -17.81 31.12 21.76
N PRO A 332 -19.15 30.97 21.65
CA PRO A 332 -19.72 30.12 20.60
C PRO A 332 -19.54 30.68 19.18
N ALA A 333 -19.34 31.98 19.00
CA ALA A 333 -19.09 32.58 17.69
C ALA A 333 -17.70 32.16 17.14
N ASP A 334 -16.70 32.12 18.00
CA ASP A 334 -15.36 31.62 17.65
C ASP A 334 -15.41 30.13 17.33
N ALA A 335 -16.14 29.35 18.17
CA ALA A 335 -16.36 27.93 17.93
C ALA A 335 -17.02 27.66 16.57
N VAL A 336 -18.05 28.42 16.18
CA VAL A 336 -18.69 28.27 14.85
C VAL A 336 -17.67 28.45 13.72
N THR A 337 -16.79 29.45 13.86
CA THR A 337 -15.79 29.76 12.82
C THR A 337 -14.81 28.61 12.60
N VAL A 338 -14.21 28.10 13.67
CA VAL A 338 -13.21 27.03 13.57
C VAL A 338 -13.82 25.67 13.21
N LEU A 339 -15.02 25.37 13.73
CA LEU A 339 -15.72 24.11 13.45
C LEU A 339 -16.29 24.04 12.02
N LYS A 340 -16.72 25.17 11.45
CA LYS A 340 -17.04 25.22 10.01
C LYS A 340 -15.84 24.87 9.14
N ARG A 341 -14.66 25.38 9.49
CA ARG A 341 -13.44 25.02 8.79
C ARG A 341 -13.11 23.54 8.94
N ALA A 342 -13.20 22.99 10.16
CA ALA A 342 -12.99 21.56 10.41
C ALA A 342 -13.91 20.69 9.52
N THR A 343 -15.20 20.97 9.48
CA THR A 343 -16.18 20.23 8.65
C THR A 343 -15.96 20.40 7.14
N GLN A 344 -15.27 21.46 6.68
CA GLN A 344 -14.86 21.60 5.28
C GLN A 344 -13.64 20.74 4.95
N LEU A 345 -12.67 20.67 5.87
CA LEU A 345 -11.47 19.86 5.70
C LEU A 345 -11.78 18.37 5.74
N LYS A 346 -12.64 17.96 6.67
CA LYS A 346 -13.04 16.57 6.87
C LYS A 346 -14.57 16.44 6.98
N PRO A 347 -15.26 16.35 5.83
CA PRO A 347 -16.73 16.34 5.79
C PRO A 347 -17.38 15.10 6.38
N ASP A 348 -16.61 14.07 6.69
CA ASP A 348 -17.02 12.80 7.29
C ASP A 348 -16.70 12.69 8.79
N ASP A 349 -16.14 13.71 9.42
CA ASP A 349 -15.96 13.75 10.87
C ASP A 349 -17.27 14.05 11.58
N GLU A 350 -17.86 13.02 12.21
CA GLU A 350 -19.10 13.14 12.95
C GLU A 350 -18.97 14.05 14.20
N VAL A 351 -17.79 14.07 14.85
CA VAL A 351 -17.55 14.89 16.06
C VAL A 351 -17.52 16.37 15.71
N ALA A 352 -16.88 16.74 14.60
CA ALA A 352 -16.87 18.13 14.12
C ALA A 352 -18.29 18.64 13.84
N TRP A 353 -19.13 17.84 13.16
CA TRP A 353 -20.52 18.19 12.88
C TRP A 353 -21.37 18.31 14.16
N TYR A 354 -21.20 17.39 15.11
CA TYR A 354 -21.90 17.47 16.39
C TYR A 354 -21.56 18.73 17.15
N ARG A 355 -20.26 19.03 17.30
CA ARG A 355 -19.79 20.25 17.98
C ARG A 355 -20.24 21.51 17.26
N LEU A 356 -20.24 21.53 15.92
CA LEU A 356 -20.78 22.63 15.13
C LEU A 356 -22.25 22.85 15.42
N SER A 357 -23.05 21.79 15.55
CA SER A 357 -24.48 21.92 15.91
C SER A 357 -24.68 22.57 17.28
N MET A 358 -23.82 22.22 18.27
CA MET A 358 -23.83 22.84 19.59
C MET A 358 -23.45 24.33 19.53
N ALA A 359 -22.40 24.69 18.76
CA ALA A 359 -21.97 26.07 18.58
C ALA A 359 -23.05 26.89 17.87
N GLN A 360 -23.68 26.36 16.82
CA GLN A 360 -24.78 27.03 16.11
C GLN A 360 -26.01 27.26 17.02
N ARG A 361 -26.34 26.28 17.88
CA ARG A 361 -27.37 26.45 18.90
C ARG A 361 -27.04 27.58 19.88
N ALA A 362 -25.79 27.62 20.35
CA ALA A 362 -25.36 28.61 21.34
C ALA A 362 -25.35 30.06 20.80
N VAL A 363 -25.15 30.25 19.49
CA VAL A 363 -25.31 31.55 18.83
C VAL A 363 -26.75 31.85 18.36
N GLY A 364 -27.71 30.95 18.62
CA GLY A 364 -29.12 31.11 18.25
C GLY A 364 -29.43 30.87 16.76
N ASN A 365 -28.49 30.32 15.97
CA ASN A 365 -28.71 29.99 14.57
C ASN A 365 -29.37 28.62 14.41
N ARG A 366 -30.70 28.61 14.39
CA ARG A 366 -31.52 27.38 14.31
C ARG A 366 -31.33 26.60 13.00
N ASP A 367 -31.20 27.31 11.88
CA ASP A 367 -31.01 26.67 10.58
C ASP A 367 -29.65 25.99 10.47
N GLY A 368 -28.60 26.67 10.90
CA GLY A 368 -27.23 26.10 10.94
C GLY A 368 -27.14 24.91 11.92
N GLN A 369 -27.85 24.97 13.05
CA GLN A 369 -27.96 23.83 13.98
C GLN A 369 -28.62 22.63 13.31
N ALA A 370 -29.77 22.84 12.65
CA ALA A 370 -30.51 21.76 12.00
C ALA A 370 -29.69 21.10 10.89
N GLU A 371 -28.97 21.90 10.08
CA GLU A 371 -28.08 21.40 9.03
C GLU A 371 -26.95 20.54 9.61
N ALA A 372 -26.22 21.08 10.60
CA ALA A 372 -25.09 20.37 11.21
C ALA A 372 -25.55 19.07 11.88
N LEU A 373 -26.69 19.10 12.58
CA LEU A 373 -27.26 17.92 13.24
C LEU A 373 -27.74 16.87 12.22
N ALA A 374 -28.29 17.28 11.07
CA ALA A 374 -28.65 16.37 10.00
C ALA A 374 -27.43 15.64 9.40
N ARG A 375 -26.32 16.36 9.21
CA ARG A 375 -25.05 15.78 8.76
C ARG A 375 -24.48 14.79 9.77
N PHE A 376 -24.42 15.18 11.04
CA PHE A 376 -24.02 14.30 12.13
C PHE A 376 -24.82 13.00 12.14
N ARG A 377 -26.18 13.09 12.14
CA ARG A 377 -27.07 11.93 12.15
C ARG A 377 -26.86 11.00 10.96
N LYS A 378 -26.58 11.57 9.78
CA LYS A 378 -26.29 10.79 8.57
C LYS A 378 -25.00 9.99 8.72
N LEU A 379 -23.93 10.61 9.19
CA LEU A 379 -22.62 9.98 9.39
C LEU A 379 -22.71 8.92 10.51
N HIS A 380 -23.32 9.26 11.63
CA HIS A 380 -23.47 8.37 12.78
C HIS A 380 -24.20 7.05 12.45
N ARG A 381 -25.15 7.06 11.50
CA ARG A 381 -25.86 5.86 11.04
C ARG A 381 -25.03 4.97 10.11
N VAL A 382 -24.05 5.54 9.42
CA VAL A 382 -23.22 4.83 8.43
C VAL A 382 -21.97 4.21 9.06
N THR A 383 -21.46 4.80 10.15
CA THR A 383 -20.23 4.33 10.80
C THR A 383 -20.52 3.07 11.64
N PRO A 384 -19.99 1.88 11.27
CA PRO A 384 -20.12 0.70 12.13
C PRO A 384 -19.45 0.92 13.48
N VAL A 385 -20.05 0.40 14.54
CA VAL A 385 -19.55 0.54 15.93
C VAL A 385 -18.09 0.07 16.08
N THR A 386 -17.65 -0.87 15.26
CA THR A 386 -16.31 -1.44 15.27
C THR A 386 -15.21 -0.54 14.65
N LEU A 387 -15.61 0.52 13.94
CA LEU A 387 -14.66 1.44 13.28
C LEU A 387 -14.60 2.82 13.94
N ARG A 388 -15.29 3.00 15.07
CA ARG A 388 -15.23 4.27 15.80
C ARG A 388 -13.88 4.37 16.49
N PRO A 389 -13.08 5.43 16.22
CA PRO A 389 -11.85 5.63 16.95
C PRO A 389 -12.19 5.80 18.43
N SER A 390 -11.51 5.03 19.28
CA SER A 390 -11.56 5.19 20.72
C SER A 390 -10.73 6.41 21.12
N ASN A 391 -11.24 7.62 20.87
CA ASN A 391 -10.71 8.78 21.58
C ASN A 391 -11.18 8.66 23.02
N ALA A 392 -10.24 8.28 23.90
CA ALA A 392 -10.44 8.06 25.32
C ALA A 392 -10.78 9.39 26.04
N GLY A 393 -11.88 10.00 25.73
CA GLY A 393 -12.34 11.22 26.35
C GLY A 393 -13.79 11.57 26.06
N ASP A 394 -14.31 11.20 24.91
CA ASP A 394 -15.67 11.56 24.48
C ASP A 394 -16.43 10.36 23.91
N THR A 395 -16.72 9.36 24.72
CA THR A 395 -17.81 8.43 24.40
C THR A 395 -19.14 9.18 24.59
N VAL A 396 -19.55 9.89 23.55
CA VAL A 396 -20.92 10.39 23.45
C VAL A 396 -21.80 9.16 23.25
N THR A 397 -22.37 8.64 24.32
CA THR A 397 -23.30 7.52 24.23
C THR A 397 -24.61 7.99 23.57
N PRO A 398 -25.30 7.15 22.78
CA PRO A 398 -26.58 7.50 22.19
C PRO A 398 -27.62 8.06 23.21
N GLN A 399 -27.58 7.58 24.43
CA GLN A 399 -28.46 8.04 25.54
C GLN A 399 -28.13 9.48 25.98
N LYS A 400 -26.87 9.92 25.89
CA LYS A 400 -26.49 11.30 26.22
C LYS A 400 -26.89 12.27 25.10
N LEU A 401 -26.90 11.80 23.86
CA LEU A 401 -27.31 12.57 22.68
C LEU A 401 -28.85 12.82 22.69
N ASP A 402 -29.66 11.84 23.08
CA ASP A 402 -31.10 11.98 23.10
C ASP A 402 -31.59 12.86 24.27
N ALA A 403 -30.85 12.91 25.38
CA ALA A 403 -31.14 13.78 26.51
C ALA A 403 -30.82 15.26 26.26
N GLU A 404 -29.79 15.55 25.43
CA GLU A 404 -29.37 16.93 25.09
C GLU A 404 -30.07 17.47 23.82
N ALA A 405 -30.67 16.63 23.00
CA ALA A 405 -31.37 17.00 21.76
C ALA A 405 -32.85 17.33 21.91
N ASN A 406 -33.45 17.03 23.05
CA ASN A 406 -34.83 17.45 23.38
C ASN A 406 -34.80 18.64 24.35
N PRO A 407 -35.56 19.74 24.07
CA PRO A 407 -35.67 20.90 24.94
C PRO A 407 -36.41 20.58 26.26
#